data_678aba7cc9cb7bf09f17227ce2955d0c
#
_entry.id   678aba7cc9cb7bf09f17227ce2955d0c
#
_cell.length_a   1.000
_cell.length_b   1.000
_cell.length_c   1.000
_cell.angle_alpha   90.00
_cell.angle_beta   90.00
_cell.angle_gamma   90.00
#
_symmetry.space_group_name_H-M   'P 1'
#
loop_
_entity.id
_entity.type
_entity.pdbx_description
1 polymer ?
#
loop_
_entity_poly.entity_id
_entity_poly.type
_entity_poly.pdbx_seq_one_letter_code
_entity_poly.pdbx_strand_id
1 'polypeptide(L)'
;MKHPKIGALLLGLLLSLSACALLPKEEELPDAPLLQRDDGTSYEFAEVLRGDFTIRETVECRYRANREAKLTFEDEGALGERIYVNVGQSVEEGDLLAEADNEALKSQVAEQQHIFEDARRELRQLQEQESLQAERIGLLERAAAAEEKYQGDLAEARQQRQQTLLRIQTARETANIQAERLSELRIQLRETQIYAPFDGIIMDVYQPNELTWIEREPGEPLCVIADFSKAFFVSETDDEAFTVGQTVKIAADGKDVPYTTTVVSCETGGGSKYITLFELTEPDFTLGIGQRGTIETKVQEYEDVLYLPSAVLQERNGQTFVSYLDEKGIRREKEVTTGVTADGRTEITGGVEEGERVLR
;
A
#
# COMPACT_ATOMS: atom_id res chain seq x y z
N MET A 1 -34.40 -37.24 82.53
CA MET A 1 -32.97 -37.02 82.18
C MET A 1 -32.80 -35.52 81.92
N LYS A 2 -31.91 -34.89 82.63
CA LYS A 2 -31.74 -33.44 82.86
C LYS A 2 -31.26 -32.67 81.63
N HIS A 3 -31.89 -31.56 81.34
CA HIS A 3 -31.47 -30.60 80.24
C HIS A 3 -30.61 -29.47 80.87
N PRO A 4 -29.28 -29.43 80.57
CA PRO A 4 -28.41 -28.35 81.06
C PRO A 4 -28.27 -27.18 80.08
N LYS A 5 -29.15 -27.00 79.08
CA LYS A 5 -28.97 -25.99 78.00
C LYS A 5 -29.68 -24.63 78.26
N ILE A 6 -30.50 -24.52 79.26
CA ILE A 6 -31.24 -23.25 79.53
C ILE A 6 -30.45 -22.30 80.43
N GLY A 7 -29.55 -22.78 81.27
CA GLY A 7 -28.72 -21.96 82.14
C GLY A 7 -27.63 -21.14 81.44
N ALA A 8 -27.09 -21.66 80.32
CA ALA A 8 -26.04 -20.96 79.57
C ALA A 8 -26.60 -19.77 78.75
N LEU A 9 -27.85 -19.84 78.32
CA LEU A 9 -28.48 -18.79 77.49
C LEU A 9 -28.90 -17.57 78.34
N LEU A 10 -29.27 -17.79 79.60
CA LEU A 10 -29.62 -16.71 80.58
C LEU A 10 -28.36 -15.97 81.09
N LEU A 11 -27.20 -16.65 81.19
CA LEU A 11 -25.94 -16.03 81.60
C LEU A 11 -25.34 -15.19 80.47
N GLY A 12 -25.51 -15.58 79.19
CA GLY A 12 -25.11 -14.80 78.06
C GLY A 12 -25.93 -13.50 77.87
N LEU A 13 -27.21 -13.53 78.18
CA LEU A 13 -28.09 -12.37 78.06
C LEU A 13 -27.85 -11.31 79.16
N LEU A 14 -27.42 -11.73 80.34
CA LEU A 14 -27.08 -10.81 81.45
C LEU A 14 -25.73 -10.12 81.26
N LEU A 15 -24.81 -10.71 80.53
CA LEU A 15 -23.53 -10.11 80.24
C LEU A 15 -23.58 -9.09 79.07
N SER A 16 -24.58 -9.17 78.21
CA SER A 16 -24.76 -8.21 77.10
C SER A 16 -25.42 -6.89 77.55
N LEU A 17 -26.08 -6.85 78.69
CA LEU A 17 -26.71 -5.64 79.24
C LEU A 17 -25.75 -4.78 80.08
N SER A 18 -24.59 -5.30 80.43
CA SER A 18 -23.59 -4.55 81.19
C SER A 18 -22.55 -3.83 80.42
N ALA A 19 -22.51 -3.99 79.06
CA ALA A 19 -21.52 -3.39 78.16
C ALA A 19 -21.77 -1.92 77.85
N CYS A 20 -22.98 -1.38 78.18
CA CYS A 20 -23.27 0.06 77.92
C CYS A 20 -22.74 1.02 78.97
N ALA A 21 -22.18 0.53 80.08
CA ALA A 21 -21.71 1.41 81.19
C ALA A 21 -20.18 1.72 81.08
N LEU A 22 -19.49 1.22 80.08
CA LEU A 22 -18.03 1.40 79.90
C LEU A 22 -17.65 2.23 78.66
N LEU A 23 -18.59 2.96 78.03
CA LEU A 23 -18.24 3.96 77.03
C LEU A 23 -17.67 5.19 77.78
N PRO A 24 -16.44 5.62 77.44
CA PRO A 24 -15.91 6.87 77.93
C PRO A 24 -16.88 7.99 77.50
N LYS A 25 -17.12 8.95 78.41
CA LYS A 25 -17.82 10.17 78.07
C LYS A 25 -17.15 10.78 76.87
N GLU A 26 -17.96 11.10 75.88
CA GLU A 26 -17.53 11.89 74.76
C GLU A 26 -16.94 13.19 75.29
N GLU A 27 -15.60 13.30 75.19
CA GLU A 27 -14.95 14.60 75.40
C GLU A 27 -15.44 15.47 74.24
N GLU A 28 -16.03 16.59 74.54
CA GLU A 28 -16.28 17.64 73.53
C GLU A 28 -14.95 17.97 72.91
N LEU A 29 -14.78 17.49 71.68
CA LEU A 29 -13.64 17.89 70.87
C LEU A 29 -13.65 19.41 70.74
N PRO A 30 -12.55 20.08 71.06
CA PRO A 30 -12.47 21.51 70.84
C PRO A 30 -12.87 21.78 69.41
N ASP A 31 -13.66 22.81 69.15
CA ASP A 31 -14.07 23.27 67.83
C ASP A 31 -12.87 23.13 66.87
N ALA A 32 -13.04 22.33 65.82
CA ALA A 32 -12.01 22.17 64.86
C ALA A 32 -11.61 23.59 64.38
N PRO A 33 -10.31 23.93 64.43
CA PRO A 33 -9.90 25.24 63.96
C PRO A 33 -10.46 25.43 62.55
N LEU A 34 -11.22 26.48 62.36
CA LEU A 34 -11.68 26.92 61.06
C LEU A 34 -10.45 26.86 60.17
N LEU A 35 -10.46 25.91 59.22
CA LEU A 35 -9.43 25.86 58.20
C LEU A 35 -9.32 27.28 57.62
N GLN A 36 -8.30 27.99 58.03
CA GLN A 36 -7.95 29.24 57.38
C GLN A 36 -7.87 28.88 55.87
N ARG A 37 -8.67 29.56 55.10
CA ARG A 37 -8.52 29.49 53.65
C ARG A 37 -7.05 29.65 53.36
N ASP A 38 -6.50 28.66 52.71
CA ASP A 38 -5.18 28.78 52.11
C ASP A 38 -5.32 29.81 50.99
N ASP A 39 -4.99 31.07 51.30
CA ASP A 39 -5.00 32.20 50.36
C ASP A 39 -3.91 32.05 49.29
N GLY A 40 -3.29 30.87 49.19
CA GLY A 40 -2.21 30.53 48.29
C GLY A 40 -2.61 29.80 47.01
N THR A 41 -3.89 29.64 46.69
CA THR A 41 -4.29 29.08 45.43
C THR A 41 -4.02 30.10 44.31
N SER A 42 -2.87 29.98 43.69
CA SER A 42 -2.56 30.75 42.47
C SER A 42 -3.47 30.26 41.34
N TYR A 43 -4.50 31.01 41.04
CA TYR A 43 -5.32 30.73 39.87
C TYR A 43 -4.62 31.26 38.60
N GLU A 44 -4.46 30.39 37.61
CA GLU A 44 -4.12 30.82 36.26
C GLU A 44 -5.37 31.31 35.56
N PHE A 45 -5.24 32.38 34.80
CA PHE A 45 -6.35 32.98 34.07
C PHE A 45 -6.06 32.95 32.57
N ALA A 46 -7.11 32.72 31.81
CA ALA A 46 -7.15 33.02 30.38
C ALA A 46 -8.05 34.25 30.16
N GLU A 47 -7.71 35.07 29.22
CA GLU A 47 -8.47 36.26 28.84
C GLU A 47 -9.25 35.98 27.56
N VAL A 48 -10.47 36.45 27.47
CA VAL A 48 -11.28 36.43 26.26
C VAL A 48 -10.65 37.41 25.26
N LEU A 49 -10.10 36.90 24.18
CA LEU A 49 -9.42 37.67 23.15
C LEU A 49 -10.31 37.79 21.92
N ARG A 50 -10.08 38.87 21.15
CA ARG A 50 -10.70 39.07 19.87
C ARG A 50 -9.64 39.00 18.77
N GLY A 51 -9.98 38.36 17.66
CA GLY A 51 -9.08 38.26 16.53
C GLY A 51 -9.61 37.34 15.43
N ASP A 52 -8.79 37.14 14.44
CA ASP A 52 -9.13 36.34 13.27
C ASP A 52 -8.87 34.87 13.55
N PHE A 53 -9.70 34.03 12.98
CA PHE A 53 -9.75 32.61 13.24
C PHE A 53 -9.84 31.87 11.90
N THR A 54 -8.91 30.99 11.63
CA THR A 54 -8.89 30.22 10.38
C THR A 54 -9.01 28.73 10.68
N ILE A 55 -10.04 28.09 10.16
CA ILE A 55 -10.14 26.64 10.17
C ILE A 55 -9.37 26.11 8.96
N ARG A 56 -8.47 25.19 9.22
CA ARG A 56 -7.74 24.45 8.20
C ARG A 56 -8.06 22.97 8.34
N GLU A 57 -8.52 22.37 7.26
CA GLU A 57 -8.56 20.93 7.16
C GLU A 57 -7.27 20.42 6.55
N THR A 58 -6.85 19.25 6.99
CA THR A 58 -5.73 18.55 6.39
C THR A 58 -6.26 17.37 5.60
N VAL A 59 -5.83 17.27 4.35
CA VAL A 59 -6.12 16.13 3.49
C VAL A 59 -4.87 15.27 3.40
N GLU A 60 -5.02 13.99 3.71
CA GLU A 60 -3.94 13.01 3.56
C GLU A 60 -3.78 12.61 2.08
N CYS A 61 -2.54 12.46 1.67
CA CYS A 61 -2.18 11.94 0.36
C CYS A 61 -1.01 10.96 0.47
N ARG A 62 -0.79 10.16 -0.58
CA ARG A 62 0.28 9.16 -0.62
C ARG A 62 1.10 9.30 -1.89
N TYR A 63 2.41 9.23 -1.73
CA TYR A 63 3.35 9.25 -2.85
C TYR A 63 3.23 7.99 -3.71
N ARG A 64 3.20 8.17 -5.03
CA ARG A 64 3.07 7.11 -6.04
C ARG A 64 3.96 7.38 -7.23
N ALA A 65 4.54 6.33 -7.76
CA ALA A 65 5.20 6.35 -9.07
C ALA A 65 4.14 6.36 -10.20
N ASN A 66 4.58 6.65 -11.42
CA ASN A 66 3.75 6.55 -12.63
C ASN A 66 3.22 5.12 -12.84
N ARG A 67 4.09 4.13 -12.67
CA ARG A 67 3.77 2.71 -12.66
C ARG A 67 4.54 1.99 -11.57
N GLU A 68 3.95 0.95 -11.03
CA GLU A 68 4.57 0.06 -10.04
C GLU A 68 4.20 -1.38 -10.39
N ALA A 69 5.17 -2.28 -10.33
CA ALA A 69 4.93 -3.70 -10.44
C ALA A 69 5.63 -4.46 -9.32
N LYS A 70 4.88 -5.34 -8.69
CA LYS A 70 5.36 -6.33 -7.73
C LYS A 70 5.56 -7.62 -8.46
N LEU A 71 6.80 -8.08 -8.52
CA LEU A 71 7.21 -9.22 -9.34
C LEU A 71 7.46 -10.43 -8.44
N THR A 72 6.85 -11.54 -8.80
CA THR A 72 7.01 -12.83 -8.13
C THR A 72 7.07 -13.93 -9.18
N PHE A 73 7.64 -15.11 -8.85
CA PHE A 73 7.51 -16.28 -9.69
C PHE A 73 6.07 -16.80 -9.66
N GLU A 74 5.56 -17.29 -10.78
CA GLU A 74 4.24 -17.91 -10.87
C GLU A 74 4.20 -19.24 -10.12
N ASP A 75 5.32 -19.98 -10.10
CA ASP A 75 5.45 -21.24 -9.37
C ASP A 75 5.94 -20.96 -7.93
N GLU A 76 5.07 -21.22 -6.94
CA GLU A 76 5.34 -21.02 -5.51
C GLU A 76 6.42 -21.98 -4.95
N GLY A 77 6.86 -22.97 -5.74
CA GLY A 77 7.84 -23.98 -5.36
C GLY A 77 9.25 -23.75 -5.88
N ALA A 78 9.56 -22.59 -6.48
CA ALA A 78 10.86 -22.31 -7.05
C ALA A 78 11.94 -22.23 -5.95
N LEU A 79 12.73 -23.29 -5.82
CA LEU A 79 13.88 -23.35 -4.92
C LEU A 79 15.14 -22.83 -5.63
N GLY A 80 16.00 -22.13 -4.91
CA GLY A 80 17.31 -21.71 -5.44
C GLY A 80 17.22 -20.45 -6.31
N GLU A 81 16.58 -19.42 -5.82
CA GLU A 81 16.43 -18.13 -6.51
C GLU A 81 17.78 -17.40 -6.62
N ARG A 82 18.08 -16.89 -7.83
CA ARG A 82 19.21 -15.98 -8.09
C ARG A 82 18.65 -14.63 -8.47
N ILE A 83 19.05 -13.61 -7.72
CA ILE A 83 18.64 -12.22 -7.95
C ILE A 83 19.82 -11.46 -8.53
N TYR A 84 19.61 -10.75 -9.64
CA TYR A 84 20.65 -10.05 -10.41
C TYR A 84 20.66 -8.54 -10.21
N VAL A 85 19.69 -8.01 -9.45
CA VAL A 85 19.49 -6.58 -9.25
C VAL A 85 19.56 -6.19 -7.77
N ASN A 86 19.84 -4.91 -7.52
CA ASN A 86 19.88 -4.32 -6.20
C ASN A 86 18.89 -3.16 -6.08
N VAL A 87 18.49 -2.85 -4.85
CA VAL A 87 17.65 -1.68 -4.57
C VAL A 87 18.36 -0.41 -5.06
N GLY A 88 17.61 0.45 -5.75
CA GLY A 88 18.10 1.68 -6.36
C GLY A 88 18.71 1.52 -7.76
N GLN A 89 18.82 0.30 -8.28
CA GLN A 89 19.32 0.05 -9.63
C GLN A 89 18.28 0.44 -10.69
N SER A 90 18.72 1.15 -11.74
CA SER A 90 17.93 1.40 -12.94
C SER A 90 17.99 0.19 -13.86
N VAL A 91 16.86 -0.19 -14.43
CA VAL A 91 16.69 -1.32 -15.35
C VAL A 91 15.84 -0.89 -16.55
N GLU A 92 16.06 -1.55 -17.69
CA GLU A 92 15.28 -1.35 -18.92
C GLU A 92 14.24 -2.47 -19.08
N GLU A 93 13.19 -2.21 -19.86
CA GLU A 93 12.17 -3.21 -20.19
C GLU A 93 12.82 -4.46 -20.83
N GLY A 94 12.56 -5.63 -20.28
CA GLY A 94 13.10 -6.90 -20.71
C GLY A 94 14.41 -7.32 -20.05
N ASP A 95 14.98 -6.53 -19.15
CA ASP A 95 16.13 -6.95 -18.34
C ASP A 95 15.76 -8.11 -17.42
N LEU A 96 16.66 -9.10 -17.33
CA LEU A 96 16.49 -10.24 -16.40
C LEU A 96 16.80 -9.77 -14.98
N LEU A 97 15.80 -9.82 -14.11
CA LEU A 97 15.91 -9.38 -12.71
C LEU A 97 16.22 -10.53 -11.76
N ALA A 98 15.60 -11.67 -12.00
CA ALA A 98 15.80 -12.88 -11.19
C ALA A 98 15.50 -14.15 -11.99
N GLU A 99 16.05 -15.27 -11.55
CA GLU A 99 15.68 -16.61 -12.04
C GLU A 99 15.68 -17.62 -10.89
N ALA A 100 14.79 -18.61 -11.00
CA ALA A 100 14.81 -19.80 -10.16
C ALA A 100 15.86 -20.81 -10.70
N ASP A 101 16.14 -21.88 -9.94
CA ASP A 101 17.01 -22.95 -10.43
C ASP A 101 16.38 -23.65 -11.65
N ASN A 102 16.92 -23.33 -12.82
CA ASN A 102 16.41 -23.78 -14.12
C ASN A 102 17.49 -24.43 -15.00
N GLU A 103 18.62 -24.82 -14.43
CA GLU A 103 19.75 -25.40 -15.20
C GLU A 103 19.35 -26.70 -15.94
N ALA A 104 18.53 -27.54 -15.32
CA ALA A 104 17.99 -28.74 -15.98
C ALA A 104 17.09 -28.37 -17.17
N LEU A 105 16.26 -27.37 -17.02
CA LEU A 105 15.34 -26.89 -18.05
C LEU A 105 16.08 -26.19 -19.19
N LYS A 106 17.10 -25.39 -18.89
CA LYS A 106 18.02 -24.81 -19.90
C LYS A 106 18.68 -25.92 -20.74
N SER A 107 19.14 -27.00 -20.09
CA SER A 107 19.73 -28.15 -20.77
C SER A 107 18.73 -28.85 -21.69
N GLN A 108 17.48 -29.03 -21.25
CA GLN A 108 16.42 -29.62 -22.08
C GLN A 108 16.05 -28.72 -23.27
N VAL A 109 15.99 -27.40 -23.08
CA VAL A 109 15.77 -26.44 -24.19
C VAL A 109 16.89 -26.53 -25.19
N ALA A 110 18.16 -26.58 -24.78
CA ALA A 110 19.30 -26.70 -25.65
C ALA A 110 19.29 -28.02 -26.46
N GLU A 111 19.01 -29.15 -25.80
CA GLU A 111 18.88 -30.44 -26.46
C GLU A 111 17.73 -30.42 -27.49
N GLN A 112 16.56 -29.94 -27.10
CA GLN A 112 15.41 -29.87 -28.00
C GLN A 112 15.64 -28.92 -29.19
N GLN A 113 16.38 -27.83 -28.96
CA GLN A 113 16.81 -26.93 -30.04
C GLN A 113 17.62 -27.67 -31.10
N HIS A 114 18.59 -28.51 -30.72
CA HIS A 114 19.37 -29.32 -31.64
C HIS A 114 18.51 -30.32 -32.42
N ILE A 115 17.58 -31.00 -31.74
CA ILE A 115 16.66 -31.94 -32.39
C ILE A 115 15.80 -31.21 -33.44
N PHE A 116 15.29 -30.05 -33.12
CA PHE A 116 14.50 -29.24 -34.04
C PHE A 116 15.34 -28.76 -35.25
N GLU A 117 16.57 -28.34 -35.03
CA GLU A 117 17.47 -27.90 -36.12
C GLU A 117 17.81 -29.04 -37.04
N ASP A 118 18.01 -30.27 -36.53
CA ASP A 118 18.27 -31.46 -37.35
C ASP A 118 17.05 -31.82 -38.20
N ALA A 119 15.84 -31.83 -37.60
CA ALA A 119 14.61 -32.04 -38.34
C ALA A 119 14.39 -31.00 -39.47
N ARG A 120 14.70 -29.74 -39.21
CA ARG A 120 14.65 -28.68 -40.21
C ARG A 120 15.71 -28.86 -41.33
N ARG A 121 16.89 -29.37 -40.97
CA ARG A 121 17.97 -29.64 -41.93
C ARG A 121 17.56 -30.77 -42.86
N GLU A 122 17.00 -31.87 -42.33
CA GLU A 122 16.47 -32.97 -43.10
C GLU A 122 15.37 -32.52 -44.08
N LEU A 123 14.42 -31.73 -43.61
CA LEU A 123 13.37 -31.16 -44.45
C LEU A 123 13.94 -30.35 -45.62
N ARG A 124 14.92 -29.46 -45.36
CA ARG A 124 15.57 -28.67 -46.39
C ARG A 124 16.28 -29.55 -47.44
N GLN A 125 17.02 -30.57 -46.98
CA GLN A 125 17.71 -31.50 -47.89
C GLN A 125 16.72 -32.25 -48.81
N LEU A 126 15.59 -32.70 -48.27
CA LEU A 126 14.54 -33.35 -49.06
C LEU A 126 13.88 -32.40 -50.06
N GLN A 127 13.68 -31.14 -49.68
CA GLN A 127 13.14 -30.10 -50.57
C GLN A 127 14.11 -29.77 -51.71
N GLU A 128 15.42 -29.67 -51.43
CA GLU A 128 16.46 -29.51 -52.46
C GLU A 128 16.50 -30.71 -53.41
N GLN A 129 16.44 -31.92 -52.87
CA GLN A 129 16.36 -33.16 -53.65
C GLN A 129 15.13 -33.17 -54.58
N GLU A 130 13.95 -32.78 -54.03
CA GLU A 130 12.71 -32.70 -54.80
C GLU A 130 12.83 -31.67 -55.95
N SER A 131 13.43 -30.52 -55.70
CA SER A 131 13.68 -29.49 -56.70
C SER A 131 14.52 -29.99 -57.87
N LEU A 132 15.64 -30.68 -57.58
CA LEU A 132 16.49 -31.32 -58.60
C LEU A 132 15.76 -32.42 -59.37
N GLN A 133 14.93 -33.23 -58.70
CA GLN A 133 14.09 -34.24 -59.33
C GLN A 133 13.05 -33.60 -60.28
N ALA A 134 12.43 -32.50 -59.86
CA ALA A 134 11.49 -31.75 -60.69
C ALA A 134 12.13 -31.21 -61.97
N GLU A 135 13.35 -30.66 -61.85
CA GLU A 135 14.13 -30.21 -63.03
C GLU A 135 14.46 -31.36 -63.93
N ARG A 136 14.96 -32.50 -63.42
CA ARG A 136 15.24 -33.72 -64.19
C ARG A 136 14.02 -34.20 -64.96
N ILE A 137 12.82 -34.24 -64.31
CA ILE A 137 11.56 -34.62 -64.90
C ILE A 137 11.26 -33.70 -66.11
N GLY A 138 11.40 -32.37 -65.94
CA GLY A 138 11.18 -31.42 -67.04
C GLY A 138 12.12 -31.62 -68.24
N LEU A 139 13.34 -32.10 -68.02
CA LEU A 139 14.27 -32.50 -69.12
C LEU A 139 13.81 -33.79 -69.79
N LEU A 140 13.44 -34.82 -69.02
CA LEU A 140 12.94 -36.11 -69.50
C LEU A 140 11.64 -35.98 -70.27
N GLU A 141 10.71 -35.10 -69.81
CA GLU A 141 9.47 -34.83 -70.56
C GLU A 141 9.72 -34.29 -71.96
N ARG A 142 10.68 -33.38 -72.09
CA ARG A 142 11.11 -32.88 -73.44
C ARG A 142 11.75 -33.95 -74.28
N ALA A 143 12.60 -34.84 -73.73
CA ALA A 143 13.23 -35.96 -74.42
C ALA A 143 12.20 -37.04 -74.78
N ALA A 144 11.29 -37.41 -73.94
CA ALA A 144 10.25 -38.41 -74.18
C ALA A 144 9.21 -37.96 -75.23
N ALA A 145 9.01 -36.65 -75.41
CA ALA A 145 8.20 -36.12 -76.50
C ALA A 145 8.88 -36.25 -77.84
N ALA A 146 10.23 -36.34 -77.90
CA ALA A 146 11.00 -36.54 -79.12
C ALA A 146 11.25 -38.01 -79.43
N GLU A 147 11.50 -38.85 -78.40
CA GLU A 147 11.83 -40.25 -78.55
C GLU A 147 11.16 -41.15 -77.51
N GLU A 148 10.44 -42.19 -77.94
CA GLU A 148 9.64 -43.10 -77.03
C GLU A 148 10.52 -43.84 -76.01
N LYS A 149 11.82 -44.09 -76.33
CA LYS A 149 12.77 -44.77 -75.43
C LYS A 149 12.92 -44.15 -74.07
N TYR A 150 12.63 -42.83 -73.89
CA TYR A 150 12.72 -42.10 -72.58
C TYR A 150 11.46 -42.17 -71.76
N GLN A 151 10.38 -42.81 -72.21
CA GLN A 151 9.13 -42.93 -71.44
C GLN A 151 9.29 -43.74 -70.10
N GLY A 152 10.16 -44.81 -70.13
CA GLY A 152 10.51 -45.59 -69.00
C GLY A 152 11.22 -44.76 -67.91
N ASP A 153 12.25 -44.02 -68.33
CA ASP A 153 13.03 -43.16 -67.42
C ASP A 153 12.16 -42.03 -66.78
N LEU A 154 11.27 -41.45 -67.57
CA LEU A 154 10.29 -40.46 -67.09
C LEU A 154 9.34 -41.04 -66.03
N ALA A 155 8.82 -42.23 -66.27
CA ALA A 155 7.93 -42.89 -65.30
C ALA A 155 8.65 -43.18 -64.01
N GLU A 156 9.89 -43.70 -64.05
CA GLU A 156 10.71 -43.94 -62.86
C GLU A 156 11.03 -42.64 -62.10
N ALA A 157 11.44 -41.56 -62.80
CA ALA A 157 11.73 -40.29 -62.20
C ALA A 157 10.50 -39.67 -61.49
N ARG A 158 9.31 -39.81 -62.08
CA ARG A 158 8.06 -39.39 -61.47
C ARG A 158 7.74 -40.19 -60.19
N GLN A 159 7.96 -41.49 -60.23
CA GLN A 159 7.77 -42.35 -59.05
C GLN A 159 8.74 -41.97 -57.90
N GLN A 160 10.03 -41.76 -58.22
CA GLN A 160 11.03 -41.31 -57.25
C GLN A 160 10.64 -39.97 -56.62
N ARG A 161 10.19 -39.00 -57.42
CA ARG A 161 9.71 -37.71 -56.93
C ARG A 161 8.49 -37.88 -56.00
N GLN A 162 7.54 -38.74 -56.36
CA GLN A 162 6.36 -39.00 -55.53
C GLN A 162 6.77 -39.55 -54.16
N GLN A 163 7.77 -40.45 -54.09
CA GLN A 163 8.30 -40.95 -52.81
C GLN A 163 8.99 -39.83 -52.00
N THR A 164 9.75 -38.94 -52.69
CA THR A 164 10.38 -37.80 -52.04
C THR A 164 9.35 -36.83 -51.46
N LEU A 165 8.25 -36.55 -52.17
CA LEU A 165 7.14 -35.73 -51.68
C LEU A 165 6.49 -36.28 -50.41
N LEU A 166 6.29 -37.60 -50.33
CA LEU A 166 5.78 -38.26 -49.13
C LEU A 166 6.76 -38.09 -47.94
N ARG A 167 8.06 -38.26 -48.21
CA ARG A 167 9.11 -38.05 -47.20
C ARG A 167 9.15 -36.58 -46.72
N ILE A 168 8.99 -35.63 -47.63
CA ILE A 168 8.89 -34.19 -47.27
C ILE A 168 7.70 -33.93 -46.36
N GLN A 169 6.55 -34.54 -46.65
CA GLN A 169 5.39 -34.41 -45.78
C GLN A 169 5.69 -34.91 -44.36
N THR A 170 6.23 -36.13 -44.21
CA THR A 170 6.62 -36.68 -42.92
C THR A 170 7.66 -35.82 -42.20
N ALA A 171 8.72 -35.38 -42.91
CA ALA A 171 9.75 -34.54 -42.34
C ALA A 171 9.19 -33.19 -41.86
N ARG A 172 8.22 -32.62 -42.59
CA ARG A 172 7.53 -31.38 -42.19
C ARG A 172 6.72 -31.57 -40.93
N GLU A 173 5.95 -32.67 -40.84
CA GLU A 173 5.18 -33.01 -39.63
C GLU A 173 6.11 -33.21 -38.44
N THR A 174 7.24 -33.92 -38.63
CA THR A 174 8.26 -34.08 -37.57
C THR A 174 8.82 -32.73 -37.13
N ALA A 175 9.22 -31.89 -38.07
CA ALA A 175 9.76 -30.55 -37.75
C ALA A 175 8.75 -29.68 -36.98
N ASN A 176 7.44 -29.75 -37.29
CA ASN A 176 6.38 -29.04 -36.58
C ASN A 176 6.24 -29.55 -35.16
N ILE A 177 6.20 -30.87 -34.94
CA ILE A 177 6.12 -31.48 -33.61
C ILE A 177 7.30 -31.03 -32.73
N GLN A 178 8.54 -31.05 -33.30
CA GLN A 178 9.72 -30.63 -32.56
C GLN A 178 9.69 -29.11 -32.25
N ALA A 179 9.12 -28.30 -33.15
CA ALA A 179 8.94 -26.85 -32.94
C ALA A 179 7.95 -26.56 -31.77
N GLU A 180 6.83 -27.30 -31.73
CA GLU A 180 5.84 -27.18 -30.68
C GLU A 180 6.46 -27.54 -29.31
N ARG A 181 7.16 -28.67 -29.24
CA ARG A 181 7.84 -29.10 -28.02
C ARG A 181 8.91 -28.13 -27.55
N LEU A 182 9.68 -27.54 -28.45
CA LEU A 182 10.65 -26.50 -28.15
C LEU A 182 9.94 -25.23 -27.59
N SER A 183 8.81 -24.87 -28.18
CA SER A 183 8.01 -23.72 -27.71
C SER A 183 7.50 -23.93 -26.29
N GLU A 184 6.98 -25.12 -25.98
CA GLU A 184 6.53 -25.48 -24.65
C GLU A 184 7.66 -25.39 -23.60
N LEU A 185 8.82 -25.96 -23.89
CA LEU A 185 9.97 -25.88 -23.00
C LEU A 185 10.48 -24.45 -22.79
N ARG A 186 10.40 -23.61 -23.83
CA ARG A 186 10.77 -22.18 -23.71
C ARG A 186 9.78 -21.38 -22.87
N ILE A 187 8.49 -21.72 -22.93
CA ILE A 187 7.48 -21.11 -22.06
C ILE A 187 7.79 -21.48 -20.61
N GLN A 188 7.98 -22.78 -20.31
CA GLN A 188 8.34 -23.24 -18.98
C GLN A 188 9.62 -22.57 -18.45
N LEU A 189 10.64 -22.41 -19.30
CA LEU A 189 11.87 -21.70 -18.93
C LEU A 189 11.60 -20.23 -18.60
N ARG A 190 10.73 -19.57 -19.37
CA ARG A 190 10.38 -18.17 -19.14
C ARG A 190 9.60 -17.97 -17.82
N GLU A 191 8.77 -18.93 -17.44
CA GLU A 191 8.03 -18.93 -16.15
C GLU A 191 8.97 -19.02 -14.94
N THR A 192 10.20 -19.55 -15.13
CA THR A 192 11.24 -19.54 -14.09
C THR A 192 12.09 -18.27 -14.07
N GLN A 193 11.74 -17.25 -14.82
CA GLN A 193 12.51 -16.01 -14.97
C GLN A 193 11.64 -14.79 -14.78
N ILE A 194 12.15 -13.81 -14.08
CA ILE A 194 11.47 -12.52 -13.88
C ILE A 194 12.21 -11.47 -14.69
N TYR A 195 11.48 -10.79 -15.55
CA TYR A 195 11.96 -9.70 -16.39
C TYR A 195 11.30 -8.38 -16.00
N ALA A 196 12.01 -7.27 -16.22
CA ALA A 196 11.45 -5.94 -16.06
C ALA A 196 10.30 -5.72 -17.06
N PRO A 197 9.08 -5.40 -16.60
CA PRO A 197 7.93 -5.17 -17.48
C PRO A 197 7.92 -3.78 -18.11
N PHE A 198 8.82 -2.89 -17.70
CA PHE A 198 9.03 -1.52 -18.18
C PHE A 198 10.34 -0.95 -17.62
N ASP A 199 10.80 0.16 -18.20
CA ASP A 199 11.95 0.91 -17.70
C ASP A 199 11.65 1.50 -16.32
N GLY A 200 12.54 1.30 -15.34
CA GLY A 200 12.27 1.76 -13.99
C GLY A 200 13.44 1.60 -13.03
N ILE A 201 13.14 1.84 -11.76
CA ILE A 201 14.09 1.70 -10.65
C ILE A 201 13.60 0.58 -9.73
N ILE A 202 14.50 -0.26 -9.30
CA ILE A 202 14.21 -1.31 -8.31
C ILE A 202 14.05 -0.65 -6.94
N MET A 203 12.85 -0.76 -6.38
CA MET A 203 12.49 -0.14 -5.10
C MET A 203 12.71 -1.06 -3.92
N ASP A 204 12.50 -2.34 -4.13
CA ASP A 204 12.66 -3.36 -3.11
C ASP A 204 13.11 -4.68 -3.74
N VAL A 205 13.92 -5.44 -3.01
CA VAL A 205 14.39 -6.76 -3.40
C VAL A 205 14.36 -7.66 -2.19
N TYR A 206 13.69 -8.80 -2.32
CA TYR A 206 13.74 -9.83 -1.29
C TYR A 206 15.18 -10.29 -1.09
N GLN A 207 15.69 -10.10 0.12
CA GLN A 207 17.00 -10.61 0.52
C GLN A 207 16.79 -11.71 1.54
N PRO A 208 17.04 -12.98 1.18
CA PRO A 208 17.01 -14.05 2.16
C PRO A 208 18.02 -13.74 3.25
N ASN A 209 17.56 -13.56 4.48
CA ASN A 209 18.45 -13.33 5.60
C ASN A 209 19.13 -14.66 5.96
N GLU A 210 20.45 -14.75 5.79
CA GLU A 210 21.23 -15.94 6.11
C GLU A 210 21.09 -16.42 7.58
N LEU A 211 20.62 -15.53 8.48
CA LEU A 211 20.44 -15.81 9.90
C LEU A 211 19.04 -16.31 10.26
N THR A 212 18.06 -16.03 9.45
CA THR A 212 16.70 -16.50 9.63
C THR A 212 16.27 -17.19 8.36
N TRP A 213 16.21 -18.50 8.35
CA TRP A 213 15.68 -19.33 7.27
C TRP A 213 14.17 -19.06 7.06
N ILE A 214 13.80 -17.76 6.95
CA ILE A 214 12.44 -17.35 6.66
C ILE A 214 12.28 -17.56 5.16
N GLU A 215 11.58 -18.60 4.81
CA GLU A 215 11.07 -18.82 3.48
C GLU A 215 10.12 -17.65 3.15
N ARG A 216 10.22 -17.12 1.95
CA ARG A 216 9.30 -16.09 1.45
C ARG A 216 7.87 -16.65 1.52
N GLU A 217 6.94 -15.88 2.09
CA GLU A 217 5.55 -16.31 2.10
C GLU A 217 4.98 -16.31 0.66
N PRO A 218 4.10 -17.28 0.33
CA PRO A 218 3.43 -17.30 -0.96
C PRO A 218 2.74 -15.95 -1.25
N GLY A 219 3.05 -15.35 -2.40
CA GLY A 219 2.52 -14.05 -2.81
C GLY A 219 3.34 -12.83 -2.36
N GLU A 220 4.37 -12.99 -1.55
CA GLU A 220 5.33 -11.90 -1.33
C GLU A 220 6.14 -11.62 -2.59
N PRO A 221 6.30 -10.33 -2.97
CA PRO A 221 7.06 -9.98 -4.15
C PRO A 221 8.54 -10.26 -3.96
N LEU A 222 9.19 -10.81 -4.99
CA LEU A 222 10.64 -10.98 -5.03
C LEU A 222 11.35 -9.63 -5.24
N CYS A 223 10.80 -8.80 -6.09
CA CYS A 223 11.25 -7.43 -6.27
C CYS A 223 10.09 -6.51 -6.65
N VAL A 224 10.29 -5.23 -6.37
CA VAL A 224 9.35 -4.16 -6.72
C VAL A 224 10.07 -3.19 -7.65
N ILE A 225 9.51 -2.98 -8.83
CA ILE A 225 9.98 -1.99 -9.81
C ILE A 225 9.00 -0.83 -9.90
N ALA A 226 9.52 0.39 -10.03
CA ALA A 226 8.72 1.59 -10.20
C ALA A 226 9.26 2.48 -11.33
N ASP A 227 8.36 3.00 -12.13
CA ASP A 227 8.64 4.00 -13.17
C ASP A 227 8.39 5.39 -12.59
N PHE A 228 9.46 6.17 -12.46
CA PHE A 228 9.43 7.57 -12.00
C PHE A 228 9.58 8.58 -13.14
N SER A 229 9.22 8.23 -14.37
CA SER A 229 9.10 9.22 -15.46
C SER A 229 8.15 10.36 -15.07
N LYS A 230 7.17 10.04 -14.22
CA LYS A 230 6.31 10.94 -13.47
C LYS A 230 6.13 10.42 -12.05
N ALA A 231 5.88 11.33 -11.12
CA ALA A 231 5.55 10.98 -9.75
C ALA A 231 4.38 11.83 -9.25
N PHE A 232 3.57 11.25 -8.41
CA PHE A 232 2.32 11.85 -7.94
C PHE A 232 2.18 11.69 -6.43
N PHE A 233 1.50 12.65 -5.80
CA PHE A 233 0.75 12.36 -4.59
C PHE A 233 -0.71 12.09 -4.98
N VAL A 234 -1.34 11.14 -4.32
CA VAL A 234 -2.73 10.75 -4.55
C VAL A 234 -3.51 10.88 -3.26
N SER A 235 -4.60 11.65 -3.28
CA SER A 235 -5.55 11.74 -2.17
C SER A 235 -6.89 11.12 -2.54
N GLU A 236 -7.61 10.65 -1.51
CA GLU A 236 -9.00 10.21 -1.60
C GLU A 236 -9.82 11.05 -0.61
N THR A 237 -10.81 11.80 -1.10
CA THR A 237 -11.68 12.65 -0.30
C THR A 237 -13.15 12.31 -0.54
N ASP A 238 -14.01 12.60 0.44
CA ASP A 238 -15.46 12.40 0.30
C ASP A 238 -16.11 13.51 -0.54
N ASP A 239 -15.50 14.70 -0.58
CA ASP A 239 -15.96 15.87 -1.32
C ASP A 239 -14.94 16.30 -2.37
N GLU A 240 -15.39 17.08 -3.38
CA GLU A 240 -14.54 17.70 -4.39
C GLU A 240 -13.73 18.85 -3.76
N ALA A 241 -12.60 18.51 -3.13
CA ALA A 241 -11.76 19.47 -2.42
C ALA A 241 -10.79 20.25 -3.32
N PHE A 242 -10.53 19.75 -4.54
CA PHE A 242 -9.51 20.29 -5.44
C PHE A 242 -10.02 20.43 -6.87
N THR A 243 -9.42 21.35 -7.63
CA THR A 243 -9.72 21.57 -9.06
C THR A 243 -8.47 21.36 -9.90
N VAL A 244 -8.63 20.79 -11.10
CA VAL A 244 -7.54 20.58 -12.06
C VAL A 244 -6.86 21.93 -12.39
N GLY A 245 -5.51 21.93 -12.36
CA GLY A 245 -4.69 23.13 -12.54
C GLY A 245 -4.38 23.90 -11.26
N GLN A 246 -4.99 23.55 -10.13
CA GLN A 246 -4.71 24.16 -8.83
C GLN A 246 -3.29 23.78 -8.38
N THR A 247 -2.54 24.77 -7.86
CA THR A 247 -1.23 24.51 -7.23
C THR A 247 -1.41 24.38 -5.73
N VAL A 248 -0.87 23.29 -5.16
CA VAL A 248 -0.94 23.00 -3.72
C VAL A 248 0.45 22.68 -3.18
N LYS A 249 0.61 22.86 -1.87
CA LYS A 249 1.82 22.47 -1.14
C LYS A 249 1.54 21.22 -0.33
N ILE A 250 2.40 20.23 -0.45
CA ILE A 250 2.30 18.94 0.25
C ILE A 250 3.48 18.80 1.21
N ALA A 251 3.18 18.71 2.49
CA ALA A 251 4.15 18.34 3.51
C ALA A 251 4.26 16.83 3.57
N ALA A 252 5.37 16.26 3.08
CA ALA A 252 5.62 14.82 3.17
C ALA A 252 6.29 14.48 4.50
N ASP A 253 5.90 13.37 5.11
CA ASP A 253 6.46 12.90 6.37
C ASP A 253 7.99 12.74 6.27
N GLY A 254 8.71 13.27 7.27
CA GLY A 254 10.18 13.21 7.30
C GLY A 254 10.90 14.16 6.35
N LYS A 255 10.19 15.12 5.74
CA LYS A 255 10.78 16.18 4.91
C LYS A 255 10.53 17.55 5.52
N ASP A 256 11.59 18.36 5.57
CA ASP A 256 11.54 19.70 6.17
C ASP A 256 10.88 20.74 5.26
N VAL A 257 10.88 20.49 3.95
CA VAL A 257 10.37 21.43 2.94
C VAL A 257 9.18 20.82 2.21
N PRO A 258 8.04 21.53 2.11
CA PRO A 258 6.89 21.05 1.38
C PRO A 258 7.13 21.06 -0.14
N TYR A 259 6.57 20.06 -0.81
CA TYR A 259 6.57 19.96 -2.28
C TYR A 259 5.50 20.87 -2.87
N THR A 260 5.86 21.60 -3.90
CA THR A 260 4.90 22.36 -4.73
C THR A 260 4.45 21.43 -5.86
N THR A 261 3.14 21.18 -5.94
CA THR A 261 2.54 20.25 -6.89
C THR A 261 1.38 20.90 -7.62
N THR A 262 0.98 20.32 -8.74
CA THR A 262 -0.18 20.75 -9.52
C THR A 262 -1.19 19.63 -9.62
N VAL A 263 -2.47 19.93 -9.43
CA VAL A 263 -3.58 18.99 -9.63
C VAL A 263 -3.72 18.69 -11.12
N VAL A 264 -3.48 17.44 -11.52
CA VAL A 264 -3.56 17.03 -12.93
C VAL A 264 -4.81 16.22 -13.25
N SER A 265 -5.39 15.57 -12.25
CA SER A 265 -6.66 14.83 -12.40
C SER A 265 -7.44 14.91 -11.09
N CYS A 266 -8.76 14.97 -11.21
CA CYS A 266 -9.72 14.83 -10.12
C CYS A 266 -10.89 14.00 -10.67
N GLU A 267 -10.96 12.73 -10.29
CA GLU A 267 -11.92 11.78 -10.82
C GLU A 267 -12.76 11.18 -9.70
N THR A 268 -14.01 10.86 -9.99
CA THR A 268 -14.86 10.13 -9.05
C THR A 268 -14.50 8.65 -9.10
N GLY A 269 -13.95 8.14 -8.02
CA GLY A 269 -13.61 6.73 -7.84
C GLY A 269 -14.81 5.88 -7.42
N GLY A 270 -14.57 4.60 -7.18
CA GLY A 270 -15.59 3.70 -6.64
C GLY A 270 -16.06 4.13 -5.25
N GLY A 271 -17.39 4.13 -5.02
CA GLY A 271 -17.99 4.45 -3.71
C GLY A 271 -18.17 5.94 -3.40
N SER A 272 -18.28 6.79 -4.42
CA SER A 272 -18.49 8.25 -4.30
C SER A 272 -17.30 9.04 -3.69
N LYS A 273 -16.10 8.49 -3.74
CA LYS A 273 -14.88 9.21 -3.34
C LYS A 273 -14.24 9.91 -4.53
N TYR A 274 -13.66 11.07 -4.28
CA TYR A 274 -12.87 11.82 -5.24
C TYR A 274 -11.39 11.42 -5.12
N ILE A 275 -10.81 10.97 -6.24
CA ILE A 275 -9.38 10.64 -6.33
C ILE A 275 -8.70 11.79 -7.04
N THR A 276 -7.79 12.46 -6.33
CA THR A 276 -7.04 13.60 -6.87
C THR A 276 -5.57 13.26 -7.01
N LEU A 277 -5.02 13.52 -8.20
CA LEU A 277 -3.61 13.32 -8.51
C LEU A 277 -2.89 14.67 -8.54
N PHE A 278 -1.83 14.78 -7.75
CA PHE A 278 -0.95 15.95 -7.64
C PHE A 278 0.41 15.60 -8.25
N GLU A 279 0.69 16.08 -9.45
CA GLU A 279 1.95 15.80 -10.15
C GLU A 279 3.09 16.63 -9.55
N LEU A 280 4.22 15.98 -9.26
CA LEU A 280 5.44 16.65 -8.89
C LEU A 280 6.15 17.16 -10.14
N THR A 281 6.74 18.34 -10.06
CA THR A 281 7.56 18.88 -11.15
C THR A 281 8.80 18.02 -11.40
N GLU A 282 9.39 17.49 -10.34
CA GLU A 282 10.53 16.58 -10.37
C GLU A 282 10.29 15.42 -9.39
N PRO A 283 10.46 14.16 -9.83
CA PRO A 283 10.36 13.01 -8.93
C PRO A 283 11.41 13.05 -7.82
N ASP A 284 11.02 12.77 -6.59
CA ASP A 284 11.97 12.61 -5.48
C ASP A 284 12.12 11.12 -5.12
N PHE A 285 13.23 10.52 -5.51
CA PHE A 285 13.55 9.11 -5.28
C PHE A 285 13.86 8.80 -3.80
N THR A 286 13.96 9.81 -2.95
CA THR A 286 14.14 9.63 -1.50
C THR A 286 12.83 9.45 -0.76
N LEU A 287 11.70 9.62 -1.46
CA LEU A 287 10.37 9.28 -0.98
C LEU A 287 10.07 7.81 -1.25
N GLY A 288 9.67 7.09 -0.22
CA GLY A 288 9.17 5.72 -0.39
C GLY A 288 7.77 5.71 -1.03
N ILE A 289 7.50 4.75 -1.92
CA ILE A 289 6.14 4.55 -2.45
C ILE A 289 5.17 4.31 -1.29
N GLY A 290 4.04 5.01 -1.32
CA GLY A 290 3.06 4.98 -0.24
C GLY A 290 3.36 5.91 0.93
N GLN A 291 4.50 6.64 0.91
CA GLN A 291 4.82 7.62 1.95
C GLN A 291 3.71 8.66 2.06
N ARG A 292 3.35 8.97 3.31
CA ARG A 292 2.28 9.90 3.61
C ARG A 292 2.72 11.35 3.39
N GLY A 293 1.81 12.13 2.87
CA GLY A 293 1.89 13.58 2.82
C GLY A 293 0.58 14.21 3.29
N THR A 294 0.63 15.47 3.69
CA THR A 294 -0.53 16.24 4.13
C THR A 294 -0.62 17.54 3.34
N ILE A 295 -1.84 17.86 2.96
CA ILE A 295 -2.19 19.11 2.29
C ILE A 295 -3.04 19.92 3.27
N GLU A 296 -2.60 21.14 3.61
CA GLU A 296 -3.43 22.06 4.38
C GLU A 296 -4.38 22.79 3.42
N THR A 297 -5.68 22.65 3.66
CA THR A 297 -6.72 23.39 2.92
C THR A 297 -7.32 24.46 3.81
N LYS A 298 -7.47 25.66 3.28
CA LYS A 298 -8.17 26.73 4.00
C LYS A 298 -9.67 26.53 3.77
N VAL A 299 -10.39 26.22 4.84
CA VAL A 299 -11.82 25.93 4.77
C VAL A 299 -12.65 27.16 5.01
N GLN A 300 -12.36 27.93 6.07
CA GLN A 300 -13.16 29.09 6.45
C GLN A 300 -12.34 30.10 7.26
N GLU A 301 -12.52 31.40 6.97
CA GLU A 301 -12.01 32.51 7.76
C GLU A 301 -13.15 33.16 8.55
N TYR A 302 -12.92 33.36 9.84
CA TYR A 302 -13.75 34.09 10.74
C TYR A 302 -12.95 35.35 11.16
N GLU A 303 -13.46 36.51 10.82
CA GLU A 303 -12.81 37.78 11.17
C GLU A 303 -13.46 38.36 12.42
N ASP A 304 -12.64 38.99 13.29
CA ASP A 304 -13.08 39.75 14.45
C ASP A 304 -13.97 38.99 15.44
N VAL A 305 -13.67 37.70 15.69
CA VAL A 305 -14.43 36.85 16.63
C VAL A 305 -13.81 36.77 18.02
N LEU A 306 -14.64 36.61 19.04
CA LEU A 306 -14.16 36.32 20.40
C LEU A 306 -13.73 34.87 20.51
N TYR A 307 -12.63 34.59 21.19
CA TYR A 307 -12.18 33.22 21.43
C TYR A 307 -11.52 33.02 22.77
N LEU A 308 -11.54 31.77 23.22
CA LEU A 308 -10.86 31.29 24.41
C LEU A 308 -10.02 30.03 24.06
N PRO A 309 -8.96 29.74 24.82
CA PRO A 309 -8.32 28.43 24.75
C PRO A 309 -9.35 27.32 25.07
N SER A 310 -9.43 26.28 24.23
CA SER A 310 -10.42 25.20 24.43
C SER A 310 -10.29 24.49 25.79
N ALA A 311 -9.09 24.51 26.37
CA ALA A 311 -8.79 23.90 27.68
C ALA A 311 -9.53 24.54 28.89
N VAL A 312 -10.03 25.78 28.75
CA VAL A 312 -10.76 26.45 29.82
C VAL A 312 -12.27 26.21 29.75
N LEU A 313 -12.76 25.60 28.70
CA LEU A 313 -14.17 25.29 28.48
C LEU A 313 -14.52 23.95 29.15
N GLN A 314 -15.64 23.92 29.87
CA GLN A 314 -16.15 22.72 30.50
C GLN A 314 -17.52 22.39 29.93
N GLU A 315 -17.64 21.21 29.32
CA GLU A 315 -18.92 20.73 28.81
C GLU A 315 -19.62 19.86 29.83
N ARG A 316 -20.90 20.13 30.07
CA ARG A 316 -21.75 19.37 30.96
C ARG A 316 -23.19 19.34 30.43
N ASN A 317 -23.71 18.14 30.17
CA ASN A 317 -25.08 17.94 29.68
C ASN A 317 -25.36 18.68 28.33
N GLY A 318 -24.37 18.83 27.47
CA GLY A 318 -24.53 19.53 26.19
C GLY A 318 -24.52 21.07 26.30
N GLN A 319 -24.17 21.60 27.45
CA GLN A 319 -23.94 23.02 27.68
C GLN A 319 -22.48 23.28 28.03
N THR A 320 -21.93 24.39 27.56
CA THR A 320 -20.53 24.77 27.80
C THR A 320 -20.47 25.89 28.84
N PHE A 321 -19.54 25.75 29.75
CA PHE A 321 -19.33 26.68 30.87
C PHE A 321 -17.88 27.14 30.93
N VAL A 322 -17.67 28.33 31.45
CA VAL A 322 -16.38 28.85 31.91
C VAL A 322 -16.45 29.16 33.40
N SER A 323 -15.34 28.94 34.09
CA SER A 323 -15.21 29.33 35.51
C SER A 323 -14.58 30.71 35.63
N TYR A 324 -15.06 31.54 36.50
CA TYR A 324 -14.50 32.86 36.82
C TYR A 324 -14.54 33.15 38.31
N LEU A 325 -13.84 34.16 38.77
CA LEU A 325 -13.93 34.65 40.14
C LEU A 325 -14.83 35.86 40.17
N ASP A 326 -15.84 35.86 41.10
CA ASP A 326 -16.66 37.04 41.34
C ASP A 326 -15.86 38.12 42.11
N GLU A 327 -16.45 39.29 42.33
CA GLU A 327 -15.82 40.42 43.05
C GLU A 327 -15.36 40.05 44.47
N LYS A 328 -15.87 38.97 45.02
CA LYS A 328 -15.53 38.45 46.36
C LYS A 328 -14.47 37.35 46.31
N GLY A 329 -13.93 37.04 45.12
CA GLY A 329 -12.96 35.99 44.92
C GLY A 329 -13.55 34.56 45.00
N ILE A 330 -14.88 34.43 44.83
CA ILE A 330 -15.55 33.14 44.85
C ILE A 330 -15.65 32.59 43.44
N ARG A 331 -15.25 31.34 43.23
CA ARG A 331 -15.36 30.68 41.93
C ARG A 331 -16.83 30.50 41.56
N ARG A 332 -17.19 30.97 40.38
CA ARG A 332 -18.50 30.85 39.75
C ARG A 332 -18.38 30.23 38.35
N GLU A 333 -19.46 29.67 37.89
CA GLU A 333 -19.58 29.17 36.51
C GLU A 333 -20.56 30.07 35.73
N LYS A 334 -20.24 30.31 34.47
CA LYS A 334 -21.07 31.10 33.57
C LYS A 334 -21.23 30.28 32.28
N GLU A 335 -22.45 30.13 31.81
CA GLU A 335 -22.75 29.46 30.57
C GLU A 335 -22.29 30.33 29.40
N VAL A 336 -21.65 29.70 28.42
CA VAL A 336 -21.17 30.33 27.20
C VAL A 336 -21.69 29.57 25.98
N THR A 337 -21.95 30.32 24.93
CA THR A 337 -22.28 29.71 23.62
C THR A 337 -21.01 29.66 22.79
N THR A 338 -20.66 28.49 22.29
CA THR A 338 -19.45 28.25 21.51
C THR A 338 -19.80 28.12 20.02
N GLY A 339 -18.87 28.54 19.18
CA GLY A 339 -18.88 28.30 17.76
C GLY A 339 -17.85 27.25 17.37
N VAL A 340 -17.02 27.55 16.39
CA VAL A 340 -16.03 26.65 15.83
C VAL A 340 -14.79 26.52 16.71
N THR A 341 -14.12 25.38 16.61
CA THR A 341 -12.88 25.08 17.35
C THR A 341 -11.76 24.70 16.37
N ALA A 342 -10.61 25.38 16.46
CA ALA A 342 -9.38 25.00 15.75
C ALA A 342 -8.13 25.47 16.51
N ASP A 343 -6.99 24.85 16.29
CA ASP A 343 -5.69 25.21 16.86
C ASP A 343 -5.70 25.38 18.39
N GLY A 344 -6.53 24.57 19.11
CA GLY A 344 -6.68 24.64 20.55
C GLY A 344 -7.43 25.89 21.07
N ARG A 345 -8.13 26.61 20.19
CA ARG A 345 -8.98 27.76 20.48
C ARG A 345 -10.41 27.46 20.06
N THR A 346 -11.37 28.01 20.82
CA THR A 346 -12.79 27.89 20.51
C THR A 346 -13.40 29.28 20.42
N GLU A 347 -14.14 29.53 19.36
CA GLU A 347 -14.96 30.73 19.19
C GLU A 347 -16.04 30.82 20.26
N ILE A 348 -16.26 32.00 20.80
CA ILE A 348 -17.33 32.29 21.76
C ILE A 348 -18.31 33.23 21.10
N THR A 349 -19.51 32.74 20.82
CA THR A 349 -20.58 33.52 20.19
C THR A 349 -21.47 34.24 21.20
N GLY A 350 -21.35 33.92 22.49
CA GLY A 350 -22.10 34.60 23.56
C GLY A 350 -21.72 34.11 24.95
N GLY A 351 -22.10 34.90 25.94
CA GLY A 351 -21.93 34.58 27.38
C GLY A 351 -20.76 35.29 28.04
N VAL A 352 -19.77 35.79 27.32
CA VAL A 352 -18.63 36.57 27.86
C VAL A 352 -18.31 37.75 26.95
N GLU A 353 -17.59 38.71 27.49
CA GLU A 353 -17.16 39.95 26.81
C GLU A 353 -15.64 39.89 26.61
N GLU A 354 -15.16 40.69 25.62
CA GLU A 354 -13.73 40.86 25.37
C GLU A 354 -12.99 41.39 26.60
N GLY A 355 -11.83 40.81 26.92
CA GLY A 355 -11.05 41.17 28.09
C GLY A 355 -11.54 40.51 29.41
N GLU A 356 -12.66 39.77 29.41
CA GLU A 356 -13.13 39.03 30.59
C GLU A 356 -12.14 37.89 30.93
N ARG A 357 -11.83 37.74 32.22
CA ARG A 357 -10.85 36.75 32.71
C ARG A 357 -11.56 35.51 33.24
N VAL A 358 -11.22 34.36 32.69
CA VAL A 358 -11.73 33.06 33.11
C VAL A 358 -10.62 32.23 33.74
N LEU A 359 -10.96 31.29 34.59
CA LEU A 359 -10.01 30.38 35.22
C LEU A 359 -9.55 29.32 34.23
N ARG A 360 -8.26 29.06 34.24
CA ARG A 360 -7.65 28.02 33.42
C ARG A 360 -7.73 26.63 34.08
#